data_1189a2f7c34c891f7cd8d2f5832c666e
#
_entry.id   1189a2f7c34c891f7cd8d2f5832c666e
#
_cell.length_a   1.000
_cell.length_b   1.000
_cell.length_c   1.000
_cell.angle_alpha   90.00
_cell.angle_beta   90.00
_cell.angle_gamma   90.00
#
_symmetry.space_group_name_H-M   'P 1'
#
loop_
_entity.id
_entity.type
_entity.pdbx_description
1 polymer ?
#
loop_
_entity_poly.entity_id
_entity_poly.type
_entity_poly.pdbx_seq_one_letter_code
_entity_poly.pdbx_strand_id
1 'polypeptide(L)'
;MPQPPVFYAGRKDLDGDVVTLSGAEGRHAATVRRLRPGERADVGDGAGLVAECVVTGGGRAGLELAVRARREVPRPDPAITVVQAIPKGDRGEAAVEGLTEVGVDRIVPWTAARCVAVWTGERGARSLARWRSTAREAAKQSRRAWVPEVTEPASTGQVAAMITAASCAVVLLPEATDSLGRLEPPSSGDLLVVVGPEGGITDDEVKAFLAAGATARGLGPTVLRTSTAGIVATAVLLSRGARW
;
A
#
# COMPACT_ATOMS: atom_id res chain seq x y z
N MET A 1 12.40 4.93 23.93
CA MET A 1 12.79 6.12 23.14
C MET A 1 11.86 6.21 21.95
N PRO A 2 11.45 7.41 21.52
CA PRO A 2 10.66 7.54 20.28
C PRO A 2 11.51 6.99 19.12
N GLN A 3 10.85 6.28 18.23
CA GLN A 3 11.51 5.72 17.05
C GLN A 3 11.89 6.85 16.08
N PRO A 4 13.03 6.75 15.35
CA PRO A 4 13.47 7.80 14.44
C PRO A 4 12.48 8.02 13.28
N PRO A 5 12.34 9.24 12.74
CA PRO A 5 11.53 9.48 11.55
C PRO A 5 12.15 8.78 10.33
N VAL A 6 11.29 8.43 9.35
CA VAL A 6 11.71 7.80 8.10
C VAL A 6 11.59 8.79 6.94
N PHE A 7 12.60 8.79 6.08
CA PHE A 7 12.64 9.51 4.81
C PHE A 7 12.97 8.55 3.68
N TYR A 8 12.70 8.96 2.43
CA TYR A 8 13.06 8.14 1.29
C TYR A 8 14.01 8.89 0.33
N ALA A 9 15.07 8.20 -0.09
CA ALA A 9 16.04 8.65 -1.08
C ALA A 9 16.22 7.61 -2.19
N GLY A 10 16.95 7.94 -3.22
CA GLY A 10 17.32 6.96 -4.26
C GLY A 10 18.26 5.89 -3.69
N ARG A 11 18.17 4.64 -4.18
CA ARG A 11 19.05 3.54 -3.70
C ARG A 11 20.53 3.93 -3.77
N LYS A 12 20.96 4.58 -4.86
CA LYS A 12 22.34 5.02 -5.04
C LYS A 12 22.81 6.05 -4.00
N ASP A 13 21.87 6.84 -3.48
CA ASP A 13 22.17 7.84 -2.45
C ASP A 13 22.44 7.19 -1.08
N LEU A 14 22.09 5.91 -0.93
CA LEU A 14 22.27 5.13 0.28
C LEU A 14 23.56 4.30 0.30
N ASP A 15 24.34 4.27 -0.77
CA ASP A 15 25.56 3.44 -0.88
C ASP A 15 26.75 4.03 -0.10
N GLY A 16 26.84 5.36 0.02
CA GLY A 16 27.93 6.08 0.68
C GLY A 16 27.78 6.23 2.19
N ASP A 17 28.87 6.59 2.88
CA ASP A 17 28.85 6.82 4.34
C ASP A 17 28.06 8.05 4.76
N VAL A 18 27.71 8.92 3.81
CA VAL A 18 26.89 10.12 4.01
C VAL A 18 25.72 10.12 3.04
N VAL A 19 24.51 10.34 3.57
CA VAL A 19 23.30 10.56 2.79
C VAL A 19 22.93 12.04 2.84
N THR A 20 22.65 12.62 1.68
CA THR A 20 22.14 13.99 1.59
C THR A 20 20.65 13.97 1.23
N LEU A 21 19.80 14.34 2.17
CA LEU A 21 18.38 14.57 1.88
C LEU A 21 18.22 15.97 1.25
N SER A 22 17.89 15.99 -0.03
CA SER A 22 17.66 17.23 -0.79
C SER A 22 16.19 17.38 -1.22
N GLY A 23 15.87 18.47 -1.92
CA GLY A 23 14.54 18.68 -2.49
C GLY A 23 13.41 18.72 -1.45
N ALA A 24 12.32 18.02 -1.71
CA ALA A 24 11.14 17.98 -0.83
C ALA A 24 11.44 17.26 0.50
N GLU A 25 12.17 16.14 0.45
CA GLU A 25 12.53 15.36 1.64
C GLU A 25 13.46 16.15 2.57
N GLY A 26 14.48 16.82 2.03
CA GLY A 26 15.37 17.68 2.80
C GLY A 26 14.65 18.86 3.43
N ARG A 27 13.75 19.53 2.69
CA ARG A 27 12.90 20.59 3.26
C ARG A 27 12.01 20.05 4.38
N HIS A 28 11.36 18.91 4.17
CA HIS A 28 10.51 18.28 5.19
C HIS A 28 11.32 17.97 6.47
N ALA A 29 12.50 17.38 6.33
CA ALA A 29 13.38 17.06 7.45
C ALA A 29 13.84 18.30 8.22
N ALA A 30 14.25 19.36 7.50
CA ALA A 30 14.81 20.55 8.10
C ALA A 30 13.75 21.51 8.68
N THR A 31 12.61 21.70 7.99
CA THR A 31 11.63 22.74 8.34
C THR A 31 10.43 22.21 9.13
N VAL A 32 9.93 21.03 8.78
CA VAL A 32 8.76 20.42 9.42
C VAL A 32 9.19 19.60 10.64
N ARG A 33 10.11 18.65 10.43
CA ARG A 33 10.64 17.81 11.51
C ARG A 33 11.70 18.53 12.35
N ARG A 34 12.34 19.55 11.81
CA ARG A 34 13.35 20.39 12.49
C ARG A 34 14.48 19.57 13.10
N LEU A 35 14.94 18.55 12.37
CA LEU A 35 16.00 17.66 12.82
C LEU A 35 17.31 18.44 13.05
N ARG A 36 17.98 18.13 14.15
CA ARG A 36 19.22 18.76 14.60
C ARG A 36 20.39 17.79 14.52
N PRO A 37 21.64 18.29 14.39
CA PRO A 37 22.82 17.45 14.50
C PRO A 37 22.80 16.59 15.76
N GLY A 38 23.14 15.29 15.60
CA GLY A 38 23.09 14.29 16.65
C GLY A 38 21.76 13.50 16.73
N GLU A 39 20.67 13.95 16.09
CA GLU A 39 19.40 13.23 16.09
C GLU A 39 19.43 12.08 15.06
N ARG A 40 18.70 11.00 15.37
CA ARG A 40 18.59 9.82 14.52
C ARG A 40 17.48 10.01 13.49
N ALA A 41 17.72 9.50 12.28
CA ALA A 41 16.72 9.37 11.21
C ALA A 41 17.06 8.11 10.40
N ASP A 42 16.02 7.42 9.93
CA ASP A 42 16.17 6.30 9.01
C ASP A 42 15.91 6.79 7.58
N VAL A 43 16.72 6.38 6.63
CA VAL A 43 16.53 6.70 5.21
C VAL A 43 16.41 5.41 4.43
N GLY A 44 15.25 5.20 3.78
CA GLY A 44 14.99 4.02 2.96
C GLY A 44 14.97 4.34 1.46
N ASP A 45 15.08 3.30 0.63
CA ASP A 45 14.82 3.42 -0.82
C ASP A 45 13.34 3.16 -1.18
N GLY A 46 12.55 2.70 -0.21
CA GLY A 46 11.18 2.25 -0.44
C GLY A 46 11.07 0.89 -1.13
N ALA A 47 12.20 0.21 -1.31
CA ALA A 47 12.34 -1.09 -1.97
C ALA A 47 13.14 -2.10 -1.12
N GLY A 48 13.14 -1.91 0.20
CA GLY A 48 13.68 -2.83 1.19
C GLY A 48 15.01 -2.42 1.82
N LEU A 49 15.80 -1.54 1.21
CA LEU A 49 17.02 -1.03 1.83
C LEU A 49 16.70 0.11 2.79
N VAL A 50 17.22 0.02 4.01
CA VAL A 50 17.10 1.06 5.04
C VAL A 50 18.47 1.35 5.63
N ALA A 51 18.90 2.61 5.59
CA ALA A 51 20.08 3.13 6.26
C ALA A 51 19.66 3.80 7.58
N GLU A 52 20.24 3.36 8.68
CA GLU A 52 20.15 4.01 10.00
C GLU A 52 21.17 5.14 10.06
N CYS A 53 20.69 6.36 10.25
CA CYS A 53 21.50 7.54 10.10
C CYS A 53 21.47 8.43 11.34
N VAL A 54 22.50 9.30 11.45
CA VAL A 54 22.56 10.40 12.41
C VAL A 54 22.80 11.70 11.66
N VAL A 55 22.01 12.71 11.95
CA VAL A 55 22.16 14.05 11.36
C VAL A 55 23.53 14.63 11.75
N THR A 56 24.33 15.01 10.76
CA THR A 56 25.66 15.64 10.98
C THR A 56 25.61 17.15 10.75
N GLY A 57 24.72 17.62 9.87
CA GLY A 57 24.61 19.01 9.54
C GLY A 57 23.47 19.25 8.55
N GLY A 58 23.37 20.49 8.09
CA GLY A 58 22.41 20.86 7.06
C GLY A 58 22.66 22.28 6.59
N GLY A 59 22.23 22.59 5.38
CA GLY A 59 22.36 23.88 4.75
C GLY A 59 21.33 24.09 3.66
N ARG A 60 21.59 25.04 2.73
CA ARG A 60 20.69 25.32 1.59
C ARG A 60 20.50 24.12 0.65
N ALA A 61 21.47 23.18 0.60
CA ALA A 61 21.40 21.98 -0.25
C ALA A 61 20.53 20.86 0.34
N GLY A 62 20.26 20.89 1.67
CA GLY A 62 19.52 19.84 2.34
C GLY A 62 20.09 19.48 3.71
N LEU A 63 19.72 18.30 4.21
CA LEU A 63 20.19 17.74 5.46
C LEU A 63 21.21 16.65 5.17
N GLU A 64 22.36 16.69 5.85
CA GLU A 64 23.42 15.68 5.76
C GLU A 64 23.30 14.71 6.93
N LEU A 65 23.41 13.42 6.64
CA LEU A 65 23.29 12.34 7.61
C LEU A 65 24.43 11.33 7.43
N ALA A 66 25.14 11.05 8.51
CA ALA A 66 26.11 9.95 8.52
C ALA A 66 25.41 8.61 8.69
N VAL A 67 25.71 7.65 7.85
CA VAL A 67 25.18 6.29 7.92
C VAL A 67 25.90 5.53 9.04
N ARG A 68 25.14 4.86 9.89
CA ARG A 68 25.63 4.04 11.00
C ARG A 68 25.52 2.56 10.71
N ALA A 69 24.44 2.15 10.07
CA ALA A 69 24.19 0.78 9.65
C ALA A 69 23.26 0.75 8.44
N ARG A 70 23.27 -0.38 7.74
CA ARG A 70 22.30 -0.67 6.66
C ARG A 70 21.68 -2.03 6.94
N ARG A 71 20.40 -2.15 6.59
CA ARG A 71 19.70 -3.43 6.61
C ARG A 71 18.84 -3.57 5.37
N GLU A 72 18.84 -4.76 4.80
CA GLU A 72 17.87 -5.15 3.77
C GLU A 72 16.73 -5.90 4.43
N VAL A 73 15.52 -5.43 4.19
CA VAL A 73 14.27 -6.06 4.62
C VAL A 73 13.74 -6.87 3.46
N PRO A 74 13.59 -8.19 3.60
CA PRO A 74 13.04 -9.02 2.53
C PRO A 74 11.61 -8.58 2.17
N ARG A 75 11.19 -8.90 0.94
CA ARG A 75 9.78 -8.72 0.57
C ARG A 75 8.91 -9.57 1.48
N PRO A 76 7.76 -9.05 1.93
CA PRO A 76 6.81 -9.85 2.67
C PRO A 76 6.30 -11.04 1.87
N ASP A 77 6.22 -12.22 2.52
CA ASP A 77 5.67 -13.43 1.96
C ASP A 77 4.77 -14.10 3.01
N PRO A 78 3.49 -14.37 2.74
CA PRO A 78 2.77 -14.05 1.49
C PRO A 78 2.63 -12.55 1.23
N ALA A 79 2.68 -12.15 -0.05
CA ALA A 79 2.40 -10.77 -0.45
C ALA A 79 0.88 -10.53 -0.51
N ILE A 80 0.43 -9.33 -0.09
CA ILE A 80 -0.99 -8.98 -0.13
C ILE A 80 -1.24 -7.94 -1.22
N THR A 81 -2.09 -8.30 -2.17
CA THR A 81 -2.59 -7.41 -3.22
C THR A 81 -4.05 -7.06 -2.94
N VAL A 82 -4.38 -5.77 -2.90
CA VAL A 82 -5.77 -5.31 -2.84
C VAL A 82 -6.15 -4.69 -4.17
N VAL A 83 -7.14 -5.29 -4.82
CA VAL A 83 -7.83 -4.74 -5.99
C VAL A 83 -8.93 -3.83 -5.47
N GLN A 84 -8.69 -2.53 -5.53
CA GLN A 84 -9.54 -1.50 -4.98
C GLN A 84 -10.36 -0.85 -6.10
N ALA A 85 -11.67 -1.08 -6.12
CA ALA A 85 -12.55 -0.34 -7.02
C ALA A 85 -12.39 1.17 -6.79
N ILE A 86 -12.32 1.94 -7.88
CA ILE A 86 -12.09 3.39 -7.82
C ILE A 86 -13.31 4.07 -7.21
N PRO A 87 -13.21 4.61 -5.98
CA PRO A 87 -14.35 5.21 -5.28
C PRO A 87 -14.58 6.66 -5.73
N LYS A 88 -15.70 7.22 -5.35
CA LYS A 88 -16.02 8.62 -5.59
C LYS A 88 -15.29 9.55 -4.61
N GLY A 89 -14.75 10.65 -5.11
CA GLY A 89 -14.13 11.73 -4.30
C GLY A 89 -12.83 11.28 -3.62
N ASP A 90 -12.55 11.82 -2.44
CA ASP A 90 -11.29 11.65 -1.70
C ASP A 90 -11.16 10.30 -0.98
N ARG A 91 -12.18 9.44 -1.10
CA ARG A 91 -12.19 8.12 -0.44
C ARG A 91 -11.12 7.18 -0.99
N GLY A 92 -10.63 7.45 -2.20
CA GLY A 92 -9.55 6.68 -2.81
C GLY A 92 -8.22 6.87 -2.09
N GLU A 93 -7.87 8.12 -1.81
CA GLU A 93 -6.66 8.47 -1.06
C GLU A 93 -6.73 7.91 0.37
N ALA A 94 -7.88 8.02 1.05
CA ALA A 94 -8.08 7.44 2.37
C ALA A 94 -7.96 5.89 2.36
N ALA A 95 -8.46 5.22 1.31
CA ALA A 95 -8.26 3.79 1.15
C ALA A 95 -6.78 3.43 0.99
N VAL A 96 -6.07 4.13 0.10
CA VAL A 96 -4.63 3.90 -0.14
C VAL A 96 -3.79 4.13 1.11
N GLU A 97 -4.08 5.20 1.87
CA GLU A 97 -3.43 5.50 3.13
C GLU A 97 -3.59 4.33 4.12
N GLY A 98 -4.83 3.95 4.44
CA GLY A 98 -5.07 2.87 5.39
C GLY A 98 -4.60 1.49 4.90
N LEU A 99 -4.71 1.19 3.60
CA LEU A 99 -4.15 -0.04 3.01
C LEU A 99 -2.62 -0.09 3.16
N THR A 100 -1.96 1.05 2.99
CA THR A 100 -0.52 1.16 3.19
C THR A 100 -0.15 0.95 4.66
N GLU A 101 -0.83 1.61 5.57
CA GLU A 101 -0.58 1.52 7.02
C GLU A 101 -0.78 0.11 7.55
N VAL A 102 -1.83 -0.60 7.11
CA VAL A 102 -2.12 -1.97 7.55
C VAL A 102 -1.16 -3.01 6.96
N GLY A 103 -0.38 -2.68 5.93
CA GLY A 103 0.67 -3.56 5.41
C GLY A 103 0.43 -4.20 4.05
N VAL A 104 -0.46 -3.65 3.21
CA VAL A 104 -0.66 -4.10 1.82
C VAL A 104 0.61 -3.88 1.00
N ASP A 105 0.94 -4.79 0.09
CA ASP A 105 2.16 -4.76 -0.72
C ASP A 105 1.91 -4.26 -2.15
N ARG A 106 0.68 -4.43 -2.66
CA ARG A 106 0.26 -3.94 -3.97
C ARG A 106 -1.19 -3.46 -3.92
N ILE A 107 -1.47 -2.31 -4.51
CA ILE A 107 -2.80 -1.74 -4.68
C ILE A 107 -3.08 -1.63 -6.17
N VAL A 108 -4.15 -2.27 -6.63
CA VAL A 108 -4.59 -2.27 -8.03
C VAL A 108 -5.87 -1.44 -8.12
N PRO A 109 -5.83 -0.22 -8.69
CA PRO A 109 -7.05 0.52 -8.98
C PRO A 109 -7.90 -0.28 -9.97
N TRP A 110 -9.17 -0.52 -9.66
CA TRP A 110 -10.05 -1.30 -10.52
C TRP A 110 -11.18 -0.46 -11.07
N THR A 111 -11.36 -0.50 -12.41
CA THR A 111 -12.47 0.13 -13.14
C THR A 111 -13.66 -0.84 -13.16
N ALA A 112 -14.38 -0.97 -12.04
CA ALA A 112 -15.59 -1.78 -11.95
C ALA A 112 -16.75 -1.14 -12.73
N ALA A 113 -17.69 -1.97 -13.19
CA ALA A 113 -18.82 -1.52 -14.00
C ALA A 113 -19.68 -0.44 -13.30
N ARG A 114 -19.80 -0.52 -11.97
CA ARG A 114 -20.57 0.45 -11.16
C ARG A 114 -19.69 1.52 -10.48
N CYS A 115 -18.45 1.70 -10.92
CA CYS A 115 -17.65 2.85 -10.49
C CYS A 115 -18.25 4.15 -11.02
N VAL A 116 -18.51 5.10 -10.13
CA VAL A 116 -18.96 6.46 -10.51
C VAL A 116 -17.81 7.29 -11.06
N ALA A 117 -16.60 7.09 -10.52
CA ALA A 117 -15.41 7.79 -10.97
C ALA A 117 -14.74 7.02 -12.12
N VAL A 118 -14.47 7.74 -13.21
CA VAL A 118 -13.78 7.20 -14.39
C VAL A 118 -12.43 7.90 -14.52
N TRP A 119 -11.37 7.10 -14.57
CA TRP A 119 -10.00 7.59 -14.75
C TRP A 119 -9.59 7.47 -16.21
N THR A 120 -9.73 8.59 -16.95
CA THR A 120 -9.33 8.69 -18.36
C THR A 120 -8.41 9.88 -18.61
N GLY A 121 -7.55 9.77 -19.60
CA GLY A 121 -6.65 10.84 -20.03
C GLY A 121 -5.82 11.45 -18.90
N GLU A 122 -5.51 12.73 -18.98
CA GLU A 122 -4.70 13.44 -18.00
C GLU A 122 -5.31 13.47 -16.58
N ARG A 123 -6.64 13.48 -16.48
CA ARG A 123 -7.31 13.46 -15.18
C ARG A 123 -7.08 12.12 -14.48
N GLY A 124 -7.15 11.02 -15.21
CA GLY A 124 -6.85 9.69 -14.69
C GLY A 124 -5.39 9.58 -14.24
N ALA A 125 -4.46 10.06 -15.08
CA ALA A 125 -3.04 10.07 -14.74
C ALA A 125 -2.74 10.89 -13.46
N ARG A 126 -3.37 12.05 -13.29
CA ARG A 126 -3.24 12.85 -12.06
C ARG A 126 -3.81 12.14 -10.83
N SER A 127 -4.93 11.42 -10.97
CA SER A 127 -5.51 10.64 -9.87
C SER A 127 -4.61 9.48 -9.46
N LEU A 128 -4.05 8.76 -10.41
CA LEU A 128 -3.08 7.69 -10.15
C LEU A 128 -1.80 8.23 -9.48
N ALA A 129 -1.28 9.37 -9.95
CA ALA A 129 -0.12 10.02 -9.35
C ALA A 129 -0.39 10.42 -7.88
N ARG A 130 -1.61 10.87 -7.55
CA ARG A 130 -2.01 11.14 -6.16
C ARG A 130 -2.02 9.87 -5.31
N TRP A 131 -2.60 8.77 -5.80
CA TRP A 131 -2.58 7.50 -5.08
C TRP A 131 -1.15 7.01 -4.80
N ARG A 132 -0.26 7.10 -5.79
CA ARG A 132 1.17 6.79 -5.64
C ARG A 132 1.86 7.67 -4.60
N SER A 133 1.55 8.97 -4.61
CA SER A 133 2.08 9.91 -3.61
C SER A 133 1.54 9.60 -2.22
N THR A 134 0.24 9.32 -2.07
CA THR A 134 -0.39 8.94 -0.80
C THR A 134 0.23 7.67 -0.23
N ALA A 135 0.41 6.63 -1.05
CA ALA A 135 1.07 5.40 -0.64
C ALA A 135 2.50 5.64 -0.12
N ARG A 136 3.27 6.50 -0.80
CA ARG A 136 4.63 6.86 -0.36
C ARG A 136 4.63 7.61 0.97
N GLU A 137 3.76 8.60 1.15
CA GLU A 137 3.67 9.36 2.40
C GLU A 137 3.17 8.49 3.56
N ALA A 138 2.15 7.66 3.35
CA ALA A 138 1.65 6.72 4.34
C ALA A 138 2.72 5.68 4.73
N ALA A 139 3.52 5.18 3.77
CA ALA A 139 4.62 4.28 4.04
C ALA A 139 5.72 4.93 4.92
N LYS A 140 6.01 6.23 4.75
CA LYS A 140 6.91 6.97 5.65
C LYS A 140 6.34 7.04 7.08
N GLN A 141 5.07 7.40 7.21
CA GLN A 141 4.42 7.52 8.53
C GLN A 141 4.35 6.17 9.25
N SER A 142 4.04 5.11 8.53
CA SER A 142 4.00 3.73 9.05
C SER A 142 5.37 3.03 9.05
N ARG A 143 6.46 3.75 8.68
CA ARG A 143 7.87 3.29 8.73
C ARG A 143 8.14 2.02 7.93
N ARG A 144 7.49 1.88 6.81
CA ARG A 144 7.67 0.72 5.95
C ARG A 144 9.00 0.80 5.19
N ALA A 145 9.72 -0.31 5.14
CA ALA A 145 10.88 -0.45 4.25
C ALA A 145 10.44 -0.60 2.78
N TRP A 146 9.22 -1.12 2.56
CA TRP A 146 8.62 -1.30 1.25
C TRP A 146 7.43 -0.36 1.08
N VAL A 147 7.51 0.53 0.10
CA VAL A 147 6.35 1.32 -0.38
C VAL A 147 5.48 0.37 -1.21
N PRO A 148 4.17 0.26 -0.94
CA PRO A 148 3.31 -0.57 -1.77
C PRO A 148 3.27 -0.05 -3.20
N GLU A 149 3.29 -0.98 -4.16
CA GLU A 149 3.13 -0.66 -5.56
C GLU A 149 1.67 -0.25 -5.82
N VAL A 150 1.45 0.94 -6.40
CA VAL A 150 0.15 1.33 -6.97
C VAL A 150 0.25 1.19 -8.48
N THR A 151 -0.43 0.17 -9.03
CA THR A 151 -0.36 -0.19 -10.44
C THR A 151 -1.16 0.77 -11.34
N GLU A 152 -1.10 0.56 -12.65
CA GLU A 152 -2.08 1.15 -13.56
C GLU A 152 -3.47 0.57 -13.28
N PRO A 153 -4.55 1.33 -13.61
CA PRO A 153 -5.93 0.83 -13.46
C PRO A 153 -6.18 -0.44 -14.27
N ALA A 154 -6.83 -1.42 -13.64
CA ALA A 154 -7.16 -2.69 -14.24
C ALA A 154 -8.64 -2.78 -14.63
N SER A 155 -8.94 -3.42 -15.75
CA SER A 155 -10.29 -3.86 -16.14
C SER A 155 -10.69 -5.14 -15.39
N THR A 156 -11.97 -5.48 -15.38
CA THR A 156 -12.49 -6.73 -14.78
C THR A 156 -11.80 -7.98 -15.33
N GLY A 157 -11.52 -8.02 -16.65
CA GLY A 157 -10.81 -9.15 -17.27
C GLY A 157 -9.35 -9.26 -16.78
N GLN A 158 -8.66 -8.13 -16.58
CA GLN A 158 -7.30 -8.13 -16.03
C GLN A 158 -7.30 -8.56 -14.56
N VAL A 159 -8.30 -8.14 -13.77
CA VAL A 159 -8.47 -8.60 -12.39
C VAL A 159 -8.72 -10.12 -12.35
N ALA A 160 -9.56 -10.66 -13.22
CA ALA A 160 -9.78 -12.11 -13.32
C ALA A 160 -8.48 -12.88 -13.63
N ALA A 161 -7.64 -12.36 -14.53
CA ALA A 161 -6.33 -12.95 -14.81
C ALA A 161 -5.39 -12.91 -13.58
N MET A 162 -5.40 -11.82 -12.79
CA MET A 162 -4.64 -11.73 -11.55
C MET A 162 -5.15 -12.74 -10.51
N ILE A 163 -6.47 -12.95 -10.41
CA ILE A 163 -7.08 -13.95 -9.53
C ILE A 163 -6.59 -15.35 -9.89
N THR A 164 -6.58 -15.71 -11.17
CA THR A 164 -6.10 -17.02 -11.63
C THR A 164 -4.62 -17.26 -11.29
N ALA A 165 -3.81 -16.21 -11.25
CA ALA A 165 -2.38 -16.29 -10.94
C ALA A 165 -2.07 -16.28 -9.43
N ALA A 166 -3.01 -15.83 -8.59
CA ALA A 166 -2.81 -15.71 -7.16
C ALA A 166 -2.87 -17.07 -6.45
N SER A 167 -2.09 -17.23 -5.37
CA SER A 167 -2.15 -18.43 -4.51
C SER A 167 -3.48 -18.55 -3.76
N CYS A 168 -4.08 -17.39 -3.43
CA CYS A 168 -5.40 -17.31 -2.82
C CYS A 168 -6.06 -15.99 -3.24
N ALA A 169 -7.32 -16.04 -3.65
CA ALA A 169 -8.08 -14.85 -4.01
C ALA A 169 -9.46 -14.84 -3.35
N VAL A 170 -9.84 -13.67 -2.82
CA VAL A 170 -11.15 -13.44 -2.22
C VAL A 170 -11.83 -12.23 -2.87
N VAL A 171 -13.13 -12.33 -3.10
CA VAL A 171 -14.00 -11.20 -3.43
C VAL A 171 -14.87 -10.89 -2.22
N LEU A 172 -14.82 -9.63 -1.76
CA LEU A 172 -15.62 -9.20 -0.62
C LEU A 172 -17.05 -8.89 -1.07
N LEU A 173 -17.99 -9.66 -0.55
CA LEU A 173 -19.42 -9.50 -0.82
C LEU A 173 -20.17 -9.41 0.52
N PRO A 174 -21.01 -8.38 0.74
CA PRO A 174 -21.79 -8.26 1.98
C PRO A 174 -22.73 -9.44 2.22
N GLU A 175 -23.26 -10.04 1.15
CA GLU A 175 -24.19 -11.17 1.16
C GLU A 175 -23.51 -12.54 1.25
N ALA A 176 -22.19 -12.62 1.25
CA ALA A 176 -21.48 -13.89 1.32
C ALA A 176 -21.72 -14.57 2.68
N THR A 177 -22.08 -15.85 2.63
CA THR A 177 -22.35 -16.67 3.83
C THR A 177 -21.06 -17.08 4.56
N ASP A 178 -19.97 -17.21 3.81
CA ASP A 178 -18.67 -17.58 4.34
C ASP A 178 -17.93 -16.37 4.88
N SER A 179 -17.54 -16.42 6.14
CA SER A 179 -16.78 -15.33 6.78
C SER A 179 -15.31 -15.35 6.35
N LEU A 180 -14.76 -14.15 6.07
CA LEU A 180 -13.33 -13.98 5.85
C LEU A 180 -12.49 -14.42 7.06
N GLY A 181 -13.01 -14.24 8.27
CA GLY A 181 -12.35 -14.65 9.50
C GLY A 181 -12.14 -16.16 9.65
N ARG A 182 -12.75 -16.98 8.78
CA ARG A 182 -12.53 -18.44 8.75
C ARG A 182 -11.57 -18.88 7.64
N LEU A 183 -11.12 -17.94 6.79
CA LEU A 183 -10.13 -18.24 5.76
C LEU A 183 -8.76 -18.46 6.41
N GLU A 184 -8.09 -19.52 6.03
CA GLU A 184 -6.67 -19.74 6.36
C GLU A 184 -5.83 -19.15 5.23
N PRO A 185 -5.07 -18.07 5.50
CA PRO A 185 -4.20 -17.48 4.47
C PRO A 185 -3.12 -18.47 4.05
N PRO A 186 -2.66 -18.43 2.78
CA PRO A 186 -1.53 -19.24 2.35
C PRO A 186 -0.27 -18.85 3.15
N SER A 187 0.65 -19.80 3.32
CA SER A 187 1.93 -19.56 3.99
C SER A 187 2.95 -18.80 3.12
N SER A 188 2.73 -18.74 1.81
CA SER A 188 3.58 -18.06 0.84
C SER A 188 2.81 -17.72 -0.43
N GLY A 189 3.39 -16.87 -1.29
CA GLY A 189 2.84 -16.46 -2.57
C GLY A 189 1.92 -15.24 -2.47
N ASP A 190 1.01 -15.05 -3.43
CA ASP A 190 0.15 -13.88 -3.50
C ASP A 190 -1.25 -14.15 -2.94
N LEU A 191 -1.67 -13.32 -2.00
CA LEU A 191 -3.03 -13.25 -1.51
C LEU A 191 -3.72 -12.02 -2.08
N LEU A 192 -4.82 -12.21 -2.84
CA LEU A 192 -5.51 -11.14 -3.53
C LEU A 192 -6.90 -10.91 -2.94
N VAL A 193 -7.21 -9.65 -2.64
CA VAL A 193 -8.51 -9.22 -2.09
C VAL A 193 -9.16 -8.24 -3.06
N VAL A 194 -10.38 -8.54 -3.51
CA VAL A 194 -11.17 -7.65 -4.38
C VAL A 194 -12.19 -6.89 -3.55
N VAL A 195 -12.15 -5.56 -3.65
CA VAL A 195 -13.05 -4.63 -2.97
C VAL A 195 -13.91 -3.91 -4.01
N GLY A 196 -15.22 -4.04 -3.91
CA GLY A 196 -16.17 -3.41 -4.82
C GLY A 196 -16.39 -1.91 -4.61
N PRO A 197 -16.99 -1.22 -5.60
CA PRO A 197 -17.39 0.17 -5.49
C PRO A 197 -18.64 0.33 -4.60
N GLU A 198 -19.03 1.58 -4.31
CA GLU A 198 -20.22 1.91 -3.52
C GLU A 198 -21.51 1.34 -4.12
N GLY A 199 -21.58 1.19 -5.46
CA GLY A 199 -22.69 0.57 -6.17
C GLY A 199 -22.70 -0.96 -6.15
N GLY A 200 -21.75 -1.58 -5.46
CA GLY A 200 -21.56 -3.04 -5.43
C GLY A 200 -20.89 -3.59 -6.70
N ILE A 201 -20.56 -4.87 -6.67
CA ILE A 201 -20.02 -5.63 -7.79
C ILE A 201 -21.21 -6.18 -8.60
N THR A 202 -21.13 -6.18 -9.92
CA THR A 202 -22.21 -6.76 -10.75
C THR A 202 -22.16 -8.28 -10.73
N ASP A 203 -23.30 -8.94 -10.98
CA ASP A 203 -23.37 -10.40 -11.01
C ASP A 203 -22.42 -11.01 -12.05
N ASP A 204 -22.21 -10.34 -13.19
CA ASP A 204 -21.29 -10.80 -14.22
C ASP A 204 -19.82 -10.68 -13.78
N GLU A 205 -19.46 -9.60 -13.06
CA GLU A 205 -18.13 -9.45 -12.46
C GLU A 205 -17.88 -10.52 -11.37
N VAL A 206 -18.87 -10.74 -10.51
CA VAL A 206 -18.80 -11.81 -9.49
C VAL A 206 -18.61 -13.17 -10.14
N LYS A 207 -19.43 -13.51 -11.15
CA LYS A 207 -19.28 -14.77 -11.91
C LYS A 207 -17.91 -14.90 -12.53
N ALA A 208 -17.36 -13.84 -13.14
CA ALA A 208 -16.04 -13.85 -13.74
C ALA A 208 -14.95 -14.11 -12.69
N PHE A 209 -15.04 -13.49 -11.51
CA PHE A 209 -14.06 -13.67 -10.44
C PHE A 209 -14.13 -15.08 -9.80
N LEU A 210 -15.34 -15.61 -9.59
CA LEU A 210 -15.51 -16.98 -9.09
C LEU A 210 -15.02 -18.01 -10.09
N ALA A 211 -15.31 -17.81 -11.39
CA ALA A 211 -14.79 -18.67 -12.45
C ALA A 211 -13.26 -18.61 -12.57
N ALA A 212 -12.63 -17.48 -12.22
CA ALA A 212 -11.19 -17.32 -12.16
C ALA A 212 -10.54 -17.95 -10.91
N GLY A 213 -11.34 -18.45 -9.94
CA GLY A 213 -10.86 -19.14 -8.75
C GLY A 213 -10.96 -18.34 -7.45
N ALA A 214 -11.53 -17.13 -7.46
CA ALA A 214 -11.78 -16.41 -6.22
C ALA A 214 -12.88 -17.07 -5.39
N THR A 215 -12.82 -16.89 -4.06
CA THR A 215 -13.92 -17.26 -3.15
C THR A 215 -14.63 -16.02 -2.63
N ALA A 216 -15.97 -16.06 -2.57
CA ALA A 216 -16.76 -15.00 -1.96
C ALA A 216 -16.64 -15.04 -0.45
N ARG A 217 -16.37 -13.90 0.20
CA ARG A 217 -16.24 -13.79 1.66
C ARG A 217 -16.91 -12.54 2.19
N GLY A 218 -17.57 -12.68 3.36
CA GLY A 218 -18.16 -11.59 4.11
C GLY A 218 -17.27 -11.13 5.26
N LEU A 219 -17.36 -9.84 5.63
CA LEU A 219 -16.63 -9.24 6.77
C LEU A 219 -17.49 -9.11 8.04
N GLY A 220 -18.71 -9.61 8.03
CA GLY A 220 -19.64 -9.53 9.16
C GLY A 220 -20.98 -8.95 8.77
N PRO A 221 -21.87 -8.66 9.75
CA PRO A 221 -23.26 -8.30 9.49
C PRO A 221 -23.45 -6.85 9.04
N THR A 222 -22.43 -6.02 9.16
CA THR A 222 -22.50 -4.60 8.79
C THR A 222 -21.80 -4.35 7.46
N VAL A 223 -22.38 -3.44 6.63
CA VAL A 223 -21.76 -3.04 5.38
C VAL A 223 -20.65 -2.03 5.64
N LEU A 224 -19.43 -2.39 5.27
CA LEU A 224 -18.29 -1.48 5.31
C LEU A 224 -18.23 -0.62 4.03
N ARG A 225 -17.72 0.58 4.17
CA ARG A 225 -17.46 1.44 3.01
C ARG A 225 -16.34 0.85 2.15
N THR A 226 -16.38 1.12 0.85
CA THR A 226 -15.33 0.77 -0.11
C THR A 226 -13.92 1.14 0.38
N SER A 227 -13.77 2.31 1.03
CA SER A 227 -12.49 2.76 1.57
C SER A 227 -12.02 2.01 2.84
N THR A 228 -12.91 1.30 3.52
CA THR A 228 -12.62 0.63 4.80
C THR A 228 -12.54 -0.89 4.66
N ALA A 229 -13.31 -1.45 3.73
CA ALA A 229 -13.45 -2.91 3.59
C ALA A 229 -12.09 -3.61 3.32
N GLY A 230 -11.27 -3.04 2.44
CA GLY A 230 -9.93 -3.58 2.13
C GLY A 230 -8.99 -3.55 3.33
N ILE A 231 -9.05 -2.47 4.12
CA ILE A 231 -8.22 -2.31 5.34
C ILE A 231 -8.59 -3.38 6.37
N VAL A 232 -9.88 -3.53 6.65
CA VAL A 232 -10.39 -4.54 7.60
C VAL A 232 -10.08 -5.95 7.12
N ALA A 233 -10.30 -6.24 5.83
CA ALA A 233 -9.98 -7.54 5.25
C ALA A 233 -8.49 -7.88 5.40
N THR A 234 -7.62 -6.92 5.09
CA THR A 234 -6.16 -7.09 5.23
C THR A 234 -5.78 -7.36 6.68
N ALA A 235 -6.31 -6.59 7.64
CA ALA A 235 -6.04 -6.80 9.07
C ALA A 235 -6.47 -8.20 9.54
N VAL A 236 -7.66 -8.67 9.13
CA VAL A 236 -8.15 -10.02 9.44
C VAL A 236 -7.21 -11.08 8.88
N LEU A 237 -6.78 -10.93 7.63
CA LEU A 237 -5.89 -11.91 6.98
C LEU A 237 -4.49 -11.92 7.60
N LEU A 238 -3.92 -10.76 7.90
CA LEU A 238 -2.61 -10.65 8.54
C LEU A 238 -2.61 -11.24 9.96
N SER A 239 -3.67 -11.02 10.73
CA SER A 239 -3.79 -11.56 12.10
C SER A 239 -3.93 -13.09 12.16
N ARG A 240 -4.28 -13.72 11.03
CA ARG A 240 -4.38 -15.18 10.90
C ARG A 240 -3.17 -15.82 10.25
N GLY A 241 -2.31 -15.01 9.65
CA GLY A 241 -1.07 -15.43 8.99
C GLY A 241 0.16 -15.24 9.89
N ALA A 242 1.34 -15.55 9.34
CA ALA A 242 2.62 -15.41 10.04
C ALA A 242 3.21 -13.98 10.00
N ARG A 243 2.50 -13.01 9.39
CA ARG A 243 3.04 -11.64 9.22
C ARG A 243 2.78 -10.72 10.43
N TRP A 244 1.81 -11.07 11.28
CA TRP A 244 1.50 -10.36 12.52
C TRP A 244 1.60 -11.25 13.74
#